data_59518fca64dcd857eb78a1597c93624c
#
_entry.id   59518fca64dcd857eb78a1597c93624c
#
_cell.length_a   1.000
_cell.length_b   1.000
_cell.length_c   1.000
_cell.angle_alpha   90.00
_cell.angle_beta   90.00
_cell.angle_gamma   90.00
#
_symmetry.space_group_name_H-M   'P 1'
#
loop_
_entity.id
_entity.type
_entity.pdbx_description
1 polymer ?
#
loop_
_entity_poly.entity_id
_entity_poly.type
_entity_poly.pdbx_seq_one_letter_code
_entity_poly.pdbx_strand_id
1 'polypeptide(L)'
;MLPPALQDYRKLGVVGREDIAAAAVLVSMAQREGEEQPDLLAWLGFCLALRSVRDGHTCVDFDNIQEWAGGIDIGATNALDWPLKPHAWLDALQAVGSLVGPPGSRCPFIIDGHLFYLARALSEEQDIAEVLMRDSCRHVQVLLGGPGTGKTTKIAHDLVERFSALPAEGPWPRLGLAAPTGKAASRMTDVLRKRCIEVGASPNIVAAVTSEPARTVHKLLEFNPSRPKPFRYDESNRLPYNIVIVDEASMLSRSLMYHLLTALAEDAEIVLVGDPDQLA
;
A
#
# COMPACT_ATOMS: atom_id res chain seq x y z
N MET A 1 -26.14 19.82 4.29
CA MET A 1 -27.17 18.76 4.02
C MET A 1 -26.66 17.88 2.90
N LEU A 2 -26.85 16.57 2.98
CA LEU A 2 -26.38 15.63 1.95
C LEU A 2 -27.15 15.86 0.61
N PRO A 3 -26.47 16.00 -0.55
CA PRO A 3 -27.16 16.14 -1.83
C PRO A 3 -27.99 14.88 -2.15
N PRO A 4 -29.29 15.01 -2.45
CA PRO A 4 -30.15 13.85 -2.74
C PRO A 4 -29.64 12.99 -3.91
N ALA A 5 -29.04 13.62 -4.93
CA ALA A 5 -28.48 12.96 -6.11
C ALA A 5 -27.36 11.96 -5.79
N LEU A 6 -26.63 12.08 -4.67
CA LEU A 6 -25.64 11.10 -4.25
C LEU A 6 -26.22 9.70 -4.05
N GLN A 7 -27.52 9.59 -3.75
CA GLN A 7 -28.16 8.29 -3.61
C GLN A 7 -28.28 7.55 -4.94
N ASP A 8 -28.37 8.27 -6.05
CA ASP A 8 -28.46 7.67 -7.37
C ASP A 8 -27.09 7.15 -7.81
N TYR A 9 -26.02 7.89 -7.55
CA TYR A 9 -24.64 7.39 -7.75
C TYR A 9 -24.33 6.16 -6.88
N ARG A 10 -24.89 6.11 -5.66
CA ARG A 10 -24.76 4.93 -4.81
C ARG A 10 -25.49 3.71 -5.38
N LYS A 11 -26.71 3.87 -5.92
CA LYS A 11 -27.47 2.78 -6.54
C LYS A 11 -26.73 2.19 -7.74
N LEU A 12 -25.96 3.02 -8.45
CA LEU A 12 -25.13 2.62 -9.59
C LEU A 12 -23.76 2.04 -9.18
N GLY A 13 -23.46 1.95 -7.88
CA GLY A 13 -22.21 1.40 -7.40
C GLY A 13 -20.98 2.33 -7.53
N VAL A 14 -21.19 3.60 -7.88
CA VAL A 14 -20.10 4.58 -7.99
C VAL A 14 -19.51 4.93 -6.63
N VAL A 15 -20.32 5.00 -5.59
CA VAL A 15 -19.88 5.29 -4.21
C VAL A 15 -20.61 4.39 -3.22
N GLY A 16 -19.93 4.04 -2.11
CA GLY A 16 -20.50 3.26 -1.02
C GLY A 16 -21.21 4.11 0.04
N ARG A 17 -21.94 3.46 0.94
CA ARG A 17 -22.55 4.11 2.11
C ARG A 17 -21.49 4.66 3.04
N GLU A 18 -20.44 3.92 3.24
CA GLU A 18 -19.27 4.25 4.06
C GLU A 18 -18.55 5.48 3.53
N ASP A 19 -18.39 5.61 2.22
CA ASP A 19 -17.74 6.77 1.59
C ASP A 19 -18.56 8.03 1.83
N ILE A 20 -19.88 7.94 1.61
CA ILE A 20 -20.80 9.05 1.84
C ILE A 20 -20.82 9.45 3.32
N ALA A 21 -20.83 8.48 4.23
CA ALA A 21 -20.84 8.76 5.66
C ALA A 21 -19.54 9.45 6.12
N ALA A 22 -18.38 8.97 5.64
CA ALA A 22 -17.10 9.59 5.97
C ALA A 22 -16.96 11.00 5.37
N ALA A 23 -17.36 11.20 4.11
CA ALA A 23 -17.40 12.54 3.50
C ALA A 23 -18.32 13.49 4.27
N ALA A 24 -19.49 13.02 4.72
CA ALA A 24 -20.43 13.82 5.49
C ALA A 24 -19.87 14.32 6.83
N VAL A 25 -19.05 13.51 7.49
CA VAL A 25 -18.36 13.93 8.72
C VAL A 25 -17.41 15.09 8.42
N LEU A 26 -16.54 14.94 7.40
CA LEU A 26 -15.58 15.98 7.03
C LEU A 26 -16.26 17.28 6.60
N VAL A 27 -17.28 17.20 5.73
CA VAL A 27 -18.05 18.37 5.30
C VAL A 27 -18.76 19.03 6.50
N SER A 28 -19.34 18.26 7.42
CA SER A 28 -20.00 18.83 8.60
C SER A 28 -19.02 19.54 9.53
N MET A 29 -17.77 19.09 9.61
CA MET A 29 -16.72 19.77 10.37
C MET A 29 -16.34 21.10 9.71
N ALA A 30 -16.12 21.12 8.40
CA ALA A 30 -15.82 22.34 7.65
C ALA A 30 -16.95 23.37 7.73
N GLN A 31 -18.20 22.94 7.66
CA GLN A 31 -19.36 23.84 7.83
C GLN A 31 -19.45 24.48 9.21
N ARG A 32 -18.99 23.81 10.27
CA ARG A 32 -18.89 24.41 11.61
C ARG A 32 -17.84 25.50 11.67
N GLU A 33 -16.85 25.47 10.79
CA GLU A 33 -15.79 26.46 10.64
C GLU A 33 -16.17 27.59 9.66
N GLY A 34 -17.39 27.53 9.08
CA GLY A 34 -17.93 28.59 8.23
C GLY A 34 -17.87 28.32 6.73
N GLU A 35 -17.46 27.12 6.32
CA GLU A 35 -17.49 26.75 4.90
C GLU A 35 -18.92 26.60 4.37
N GLU A 36 -19.10 26.98 3.12
CA GLU A 36 -20.36 26.78 2.41
C GLU A 36 -20.59 25.31 2.09
N GLN A 37 -21.84 25.00 1.73
CA GLN A 37 -22.21 23.66 1.31
C GLN A 37 -21.51 23.33 -0.02
N PRO A 38 -20.70 22.24 -0.10
CA PRO A 38 -20.10 21.80 -1.35
C PRO A 38 -21.17 21.46 -2.41
N ASP A 39 -20.86 21.67 -3.66
CA ASP A 39 -21.71 21.20 -4.75
C ASP A 39 -21.69 19.67 -4.88
N LEU A 40 -22.52 19.13 -5.77
CA LEU A 40 -22.61 17.68 -5.97
C LEU A 40 -21.32 17.07 -6.45
N LEU A 41 -20.55 17.78 -7.28
CA LEU A 41 -19.33 17.27 -7.89
C LEU A 41 -18.20 17.21 -6.85
N ALA A 42 -18.09 18.20 -5.98
CA ALA A 42 -17.17 18.16 -4.84
C ALA A 42 -17.50 17.00 -3.89
N TRP A 43 -18.79 16.80 -3.57
CA TRP A 43 -19.22 15.64 -2.76
C TRP A 43 -18.82 14.30 -3.40
N LEU A 44 -19.03 14.15 -4.71
CA LEU A 44 -18.62 12.94 -5.44
C LEU A 44 -17.11 12.76 -5.37
N GLY A 45 -16.34 13.82 -5.61
CA GLY A 45 -14.88 13.78 -5.51
C GLY A 45 -14.41 13.29 -4.14
N PHE A 46 -14.98 13.82 -3.03
CA PHE A 46 -14.65 13.35 -1.68
C PHE A 46 -14.98 11.85 -1.49
N CYS A 47 -16.13 11.42 -1.96
CA CYS A 47 -16.51 10.01 -1.89
C CYS A 47 -15.57 9.12 -2.73
N LEU A 48 -15.15 9.57 -3.90
CA LEU A 48 -14.21 8.83 -4.76
C LEU A 48 -12.82 8.73 -4.12
N ALA A 49 -12.31 9.80 -3.51
CA ALA A 49 -11.03 9.76 -2.80
C ALA A 49 -11.06 8.80 -1.58
N LEU A 50 -12.18 8.72 -0.88
CA LEU A 50 -12.36 7.75 0.21
C LEU A 50 -12.48 6.31 -0.33
N ARG A 51 -13.24 6.13 -1.42
CA ARG A 51 -13.37 4.86 -2.12
C ARG A 51 -12.02 4.38 -2.66
N SER A 52 -11.21 5.26 -3.24
CA SER A 52 -9.90 4.90 -3.80
C SER A 52 -9.04 4.17 -2.78
N VAL A 53 -8.94 4.70 -1.56
CA VAL A 53 -8.17 4.08 -0.47
C VAL A 53 -8.75 2.72 -0.06
N ARG A 54 -10.07 2.60 0.00
CA ARG A 54 -10.74 1.34 0.34
C ARG A 54 -10.52 0.27 -0.72
N ASP A 55 -10.55 0.65 -2.00
CA ASP A 55 -10.39 -0.26 -3.14
C ASP A 55 -8.89 -0.52 -3.46
N GLY A 56 -7.96 0.00 -2.63
CA GLY A 56 -6.51 -0.27 -2.73
C GLY A 56 -5.73 0.72 -3.61
N HIS A 57 -6.39 1.74 -4.17
CA HIS A 57 -5.72 2.81 -4.91
C HIS A 57 -5.13 3.86 -3.99
N THR A 58 -4.18 4.66 -4.49
CA THR A 58 -3.58 5.79 -3.75
C THR A 58 -4.39 7.07 -3.90
N CYS A 59 -4.94 7.30 -5.10
CA CYS A 59 -5.62 8.53 -5.49
C CYS A 59 -6.71 8.26 -6.51
N VAL A 60 -7.46 9.29 -6.84
CA VAL A 60 -8.32 9.37 -8.02
C VAL A 60 -7.55 10.15 -9.09
N ASP A 61 -7.37 9.54 -10.25
CA ASP A 61 -6.80 10.20 -11.42
C ASP A 61 -7.95 10.78 -12.27
N PHE A 62 -8.02 12.11 -12.35
CA PHE A 62 -9.07 12.78 -13.13
C PHE A 62 -8.84 12.72 -14.64
N ASP A 63 -7.64 12.39 -15.10
CA ASP A 63 -7.42 12.13 -16.53
C ASP A 63 -8.08 10.81 -16.95
N ASN A 64 -8.22 9.86 -16.02
CA ASN A 64 -8.85 8.56 -16.21
C ASN A 64 -10.17 8.42 -15.42
N ILE A 65 -10.87 9.53 -15.17
CA ILE A 65 -12.07 9.57 -14.31
C ILE A 65 -13.21 8.66 -14.78
N GLN A 66 -13.22 8.29 -16.07
CA GLN A 66 -14.19 7.34 -16.63
C GLN A 66 -14.14 5.96 -15.98
N GLU A 67 -12.98 5.53 -15.48
CA GLU A 67 -12.80 4.25 -14.79
C GLU A 67 -13.59 4.18 -13.48
N TRP A 68 -13.90 5.34 -12.91
CA TRP A 68 -14.63 5.48 -11.66
C TRP A 68 -16.15 5.60 -11.84
N ALA A 69 -16.61 5.67 -13.07
CA ALA A 69 -18.04 5.87 -13.37
C ALA A 69 -18.95 4.72 -12.90
N GLY A 70 -18.38 3.53 -12.64
CA GLY A 70 -19.15 2.37 -12.15
C GLY A 70 -20.20 1.92 -13.17
N GLY A 71 -21.47 1.91 -12.75
CA GLY A 71 -22.58 1.51 -13.62
C GLY A 71 -23.17 2.63 -14.50
N ILE A 72 -22.55 3.79 -14.59
CA ILE A 72 -23.00 4.89 -15.45
C ILE A 72 -22.61 4.58 -16.90
N ASP A 73 -23.61 4.59 -17.79
CA ASP A 73 -23.37 4.54 -19.24
C ASP A 73 -22.99 5.94 -19.73
N ILE A 74 -21.68 6.18 -19.86
CA ILE A 74 -21.12 7.49 -20.26
C ILE A 74 -21.52 7.87 -21.70
N GLY A 75 -21.91 6.91 -22.53
CA GLY A 75 -22.31 7.13 -23.93
C GLY A 75 -23.81 7.40 -24.14
N ALA A 76 -24.63 7.14 -23.13
CA ALA A 76 -26.06 7.36 -23.20
C ALA A 76 -26.47 8.73 -22.63
N THR A 77 -27.56 9.29 -23.09
CA THR A 77 -28.24 10.46 -22.49
C THR A 77 -28.89 10.06 -21.17
N ASN A 78 -28.09 9.78 -20.18
CA ASN A 78 -28.56 9.35 -18.86
C ASN A 78 -28.84 10.54 -17.95
N ALA A 79 -29.73 10.34 -16.98
CA ALA A 79 -30.16 11.35 -16.03
C ALA A 79 -29.06 11.81 -15.05
N LEU A 80 -27.88 11.18 -15.08
CA LEU A 80 -26.74 11.53 -14.23
C LEU A 80 -25.63 12.11 -15.08
N ASP A 81 -25.25 13.35 -14.77
CA ASP A 81 -24.13 14.03 -15.39
C ASP A 81 -22.81 13.52 -14.81
N TRP A 82 -21.94 12.95 -15.67
CA TRP A 82 -20.60 12.49 -15.30
C TRP A 82 -19.56 13.25 -16.12
N PRO A 83 -18.96 14.31 -15.57
CA PRO A 83 -17.98 15.09 -16.29
C PRO A 83 -16.73 14.26 -16.61
N LEU A 84 -16.35 14.20 -17.88
CA LEU A 84 -15.14 13.50 -18.35
C LEU A 84 -13.90 14.41 -18.33
N LYS A 85 -14.10 15.73 -18.16
CA LYS A 85 -12.99 16.69 -18.19
C LYS A 85 -12.46 16.96 -16.79
N PRO A 86 -11.15 16.78 -16.54
CA PRO A 86 -10.53 16.97 -15.23
C PRO A 86 -10.83 18.32 -14.58
N HIS A 87 -10.83 19.41 -15.34
CA HIS A 87 -11.03 20.77 -14.81
C HIS A 87 -12.36 20.94 -14.07
N ALA A 88 -13.43 20.29 -14.52
CA ALA A 88 -14.72 20.42 -13.86
C ALA A 88 -14.68 19.88 -12.41
N TRP A 89 -13.94 18.78 -12.19
CA TRP A 89 -13.72 18.21 -10.86
C TRP A 89 -12.81 19.10 -10.01
N LEU A 90 -11.71 19.58 -10.62
CA LEU A 90 -10.73 20.41 -9.93
C LEU A 90 -11.36 21.73 -9.48
N ASP A 91 -12.14 22.40 -10.33
CA ASP A 91 -12.81 23.65 -10.00
C ASP A 91 -13.77 23.48 -8.82
N ALA A 92 -14.60 22.41 -8.86
CA ALA A 92 -15.55 22.11 -7.81
C ALA A 92 -14.86 21.80 -6.46
N LEU A 93 -13.76 21.04 -6.49
CA LEU A 93 -13.02 20.66 -5.30
C LEU A 93 -12.24 21.83 -4.71
N GLN A 94 -11.60 22.66 -5.54
CA GLN A 94 -10.84 23.83 -5.08
C GLN A 94 -11.73 24.92 -4.46
N ALA A 95 -13.02 24.93 -4.79
CA ALA A 95 -13.98 25.82 -4.14
C ALA A 95 -14.19 25.55 -2.63
N VAL A 96 -13.76 24.38 -2.13
CA VAL A 96 -13.89 23.98 -0.71
C VAL A 96 -12.52 24.03 -0.02
N GLY A 97 -12.01 25.24 0.17
CA GLY A 97 -10.61 25.49 0.56
C GLY A 97 -10.22 24.97 1.95
N SER A 98 -11.15 24.76 2.87
CA SER A 98 -10.84 24.17 4.19
C SER A 98 -10.64 22.64 4.12
N LEU A 99 -11.24 21.97 3.13
CA LEU A 99 -11.13 20.53 2.93
C LEU A 99 -10.08 20.13 1.91
N VAL A 100 -9.81 20.99 0.92
CA VAL A 100 -8.96 20.68 -0.23
C VAL A 100 -7.81 21.66 -0.33
N GLY A 101 -6.59 21.15 -0.44
CA GLY A 101 -5.41 21.99 -0.57
C GLY A 101 -4.32 21.36 -1.43
N PRO A 102 -3.23 22.10 -1.69
CA PRO A 102 -2.06 21.59 -2.39
C PRO A 102 -1.23 20.66 -1.50
N PRO A 103 -0.26 19.92 -2.07
CA PRO A 103 0.71 19.13 -1.30
C PRO A 103 1.37 19.98 -0.20
N GLY A 104 1.49 19.40 0.99
CA GLY A 104 2.02 20.06 2.18
C GLY A 104 1.01 20.91 2.98
N SER A 105 -0.23 21.07 2.51
CA SER A 105 -1.31 21.67 3.30
C SER A 105 -1.78 20.74 4.42
N ARG A 106 -2.55 21.31 5.38
CA ARG A 106 -3.18 20.53 6.46
C ARG A 106 -4.60 20.06 6.12
N CYS A 107 -5.00 20.20 4.86
CA CYS A 107 -6.32 19.78 4.41
C CYS A 107 -6.44 18.26 4.41
N PRO A 108 -7.64 17.70 4.67
CA PRO A 108 -7.86 16.25 4.62
C PRO A 108 -7.76 15.67 3.20
N PHE A 109 -7.95 16.48 2.18
CA PHE A 109 -7.80 16.10 0.79
C PHE A 109 -6.75 16.97 0.09
N ILE A 110 -6.00 16.36 -0.82
CA ILE A 110 -4.89 17.01 -1.54
C ILE A 110 -5.10 16.87 -3.04
N ILE A 111 -4.94 17.99 -3.77
CA ILE A 111 -4.83 18.01 -5.22
C ILE A 111 -3.36 18.19 -5.60
N ASP A 112 -2.83 17.24 -6.38
CA ASP A 112 -1.51 17.34 -7.00
C ASP A 112 -1.64 17.12 -8.51
N GLY A 113 -1.62 18.21 -9.27
CA GLY A 113 -1.93 18.18 -10.70
C GLY A 113 -3.35 17.68 -10.98
N HIS A 114 -3.50 16.54 -11.63
CA HIS A 114 -4.79 15.89 -11.92
C HIS A 114 -5.13 14.77 -10.92
N LEU A 115 -4.25 14.54 -9.95
CA LEU A 115 -4.42 13.49 -8.94
C LEU A 115 -5.06 14.06 -7.68
N PHE A 116 -6.04 13.34 -7.15
CA PHE A 116 -6.78 13.72 -5.95
C PHE A 116 -6.66 12.66 -4.88
N TYR A 117 -6.08 13.03 -3.76
CA TYR A 117 -5.69 12.16 -2.68
C TYR A 117 -6.49 12.41 -1.39
N LEU A 118 -6.68 11.36 -0.62
CA LEU A 118 -6.79 11.54 0.82
C LEU A 118 -5.40 11.87 1.39
N ALA A 119 -5.26 12.94 2.19
CA ALA A 119 -3.96 13.45 2.66
C ALA A 119 -3.08 12.35 3.29
N ARG A 120 -3.68 11.47 4.11
CA ARG A 120 -2.98 10.33 4.69
C ARG A 120 -2.41 9.39 3.63
N ALA A 121 -3.15 9.16 2.53
CA ALA A 121 -2.72 8.27 1.48
C ALA A 121 -1.49 8.83 0.72
N LEU A 122 -1.49 10.13 0.47
CA LEU A 122 -0.34 10.82 -0.13
C LEU A 122 0.87 10.79 0.81
N SER A 123 0.68 11.05 2.11
CA SER A 123 1.77 10.97 3.09
C SER A 123 2.39 9.57 3.13
N GLU A 124 1.58 8.51 3.21
CA GLU A 124 2.06 7.13 3.19
C GLU A 124 2.83 6.80 1.90
N GLU A 125 2.39 7.32 0.75
CA GLU A 125 3.09 7.14 -0.54
C GLU A 125 4.43 7.86 -0.55
N GLN A 126 4.47 9.12 -0.10
CA GLN A 126 5.69 9.91 -0.01
C GLN A 126 6.69 9.30 0.97
N ASP A 127 6.23 8.85 2.14
CA ASP A 127 7.07 8.19 3.13
C ASP A 127 7.65 6.87 2.59
N ILE A 128 6.86 6.07 1.86
CA ILE A 128 7.35 4.87 1.18
C ILE A 128 8.40 5.24 0.13
N ALA A 129 8.13 6.23 -0.71
CA ALA A 129 9.06 6.67 -1.74
C ALA A 129 10.36 7.18 -1.10
N GLU A 130 10.28 7.98 -0.03
CA GLU A 130 11.46 8.46 0.68
C GLU A 130 12.31 7.32 1.24
N VAL A 131 11.69 6.34 1.90
CA VAL A 131 12.40 5.16 2.43
C VAL A 131 13.07 4.38 1.30
N LEU A 132 12.38 4.19 0.17
CA LEU A 132 12.93 3.46 -0.97
C LEU A 132 14.05 4.23 -1.70
N MET A 133 14.05 5.56 -1.63
CA MET A 133 15.01 6.41 -2.32
C MET A 133 16.20 6.83 -1.42
N ARG A 134 16.15 6.58 -0.11
CA ARG A 134 17.29 6.87 0.78
C ARG A 134 18.51 6.07 0.35
N ASP A 135 19.65 6.73 0.26
CA ASP A 135 20.95 6.12 -0.10
C ASP A 135 21.35 4.97 0.84
N SER A 136 20.90 5.00 2.08
CA SER A 136 21.06 3.92 3.06
C SER A 136 20.23 2.67 2.74
N CYS A 137 19.17 2.79 1.96
CA CYS A 137 18.34 1.68 1.47
C CYS A 137 18.86 1.11 0.13
N ARG A 138 20.17 1.13 -0.12
CA ARG A 138 20.80 0.47 -1.29
C ARG A 138 20.50 -1.01 -1.42
N HIS A 139 19.75 -1.57 -0.51
CA HIS A 139 19.43 -2.98 -0.43
C HIS A 139 17.95 -3.28 -0.62
N VAL A 140 17.20 -2.41 -1.33
CA VAL A 140 15.85 -2.76 -1.78
C VAL A 140 15.93 -3.49 -3.09
N GLN A 141 15.65 -4.77 -3.08
CA GLN A 141 15.55 -5.59 -4.28
C GLN A 141 14.09 -5.91 -4.57
N VAL A 142 13.66 -5.67 -5.80
CA VAL A 142 12.31 -6.02 -6.26
C VAL A 142 12.42 -7.11 -7.32
N LEU A 143 11.80 -8.26 -7.08
CA LEU A 143 11.73 -9.39 -8.00
C LEU A 143 10.31 -9.53 -8.53
N LEU A 144 10.13 -9.14 -9.78
CA LEU A 144 8.84 -9.22 -10.46
C LEU A 144 8.79 -10.43 -11.40
N GLY A 145 7.58 -11.00 -11.53
CA GLY A 145 7.31 -12.06 -12.51
C GLY A 145 6.12 -12.91 -12.12
N GLY A 146 5.52 -13.57 -13.10
CA GLY A 146 4.35 -14.44 -12.91
C GLY A 146 4.65 -15.72 -12.11
N PRO A 147 3.64 -16.55 -11.87
CA PRO A 147 3.80 -17.84 -11.21
C PRO A 147 4.76 -18.74 -11.99
N GLY A 148 5.66 -19.45 -11.29
CA GLY A 148 6.59 -20.41 -11.93
C GLY A 148 7.80 -19.79 -12.65
N THR A 149 8.01 -18.48 -12.63
CA THR A 149 9.17 -17.82 -13.27
C THR A 149 10.51 -18.01 -12.56
N GLY A 150 10.54 -18.80 -11.48
CA GLY A 150 11.80 -19.12 -10.78
C GLY A 150 12.24 -18.09 -9.74
N LYS A 151 11.38 -17.13 -9.34
CA LYS A 151 11.70 -16.10 -8.32
C LYS A 151 12.31 -16.70 -7.06
N THR A 152 11.68 -17.71 -6.47
CA THR A 152 12.19 -18.36 -5.25
C THR A 152 13.51 -19.08 -5.46
N THR A 153 13.76 -19.62 -6.67
CA THR A 153 15.04 -20.25 -7.04
C THR A 153 16.15 -19.20 -7.12
N LYS A 154 15.85 -18.03 -7.67
CA LYS A 154 16.79 -16.91 -7.72
C LYS A 154 17.15 -16.44 -6.31
N ILE A 155 16.15 -16.25 -5.42
CA ILE A 155 16.38 -15.90 -4.03
C ILE A 155 17.26 -16.95 -3.33
N ALA A 156 16.96 -18.24 -3.52
CA ALA A 156 17.77 -19.30 -2.92
C ALA A 156 19.23 -19.25 -3.41
N HIS A 157 19.43 -19.03 -4.70
CA HIS A 157 20.78 -18.90 -5.31
C HIS A 157 21.53 -17.71 -4.70
N ASP A 158 20.91 -16.52 -4.67
CA ASP A 158 21.50 -15.30 -4.14
C ASP A 158 21.85 -15.45 -2.65
N LEU A 159 20.98 -16.08 -1.85
CA LEU A 159 21.25 -16.35 -0.43
C LEU A 159 22.40 -17.36 -0.27
N VAL A 160 22.39 -18.45 -1.03
CA VAL A 160 23.44 -19.48 -0.94
C VAL A 160 24.80 -18.89 -1.31
N GLU A 161 24.87 -18.10 -2.36
CA GLU A 161 26.09 -17.41 -2.77
C GLU A 161 26.62 -16.49 -1.66
N ARG A 162 25.77 -15.63 -1.11
CA ARG A 162 26.11 -14.70 -0.03
C ARG A 162 26.57 -15.42 1.23
N PHE A 163 25.81 -16.44 1.68
CA PHE A 163 26.15 -17.17 2.89
C PHE A 163 27.42 -18.04 2.71
N SER A 164 27.69 -18.52 1.49
CA SER A 164 28.93 -19.24 1.17
C SER A 164 30.18 -18.36 1.18
N ALA A 165 30.01 -17.06 0.94
CA ALA A 165 31.11 -16.09 1.01
C ALA A 165 31.46 -15.66 2.44
N LEU A 166 30.62 -16.01 3.44
CA LEU A 166 30.83 -15.67 4.83
C LEU A 166 31.75 -16.70 5.53
N PRO A 167 32.49 -16.30 6.58
CA PRO A 167 33.25 -17.24 7.41
C PRO A 167 32.36 -18.33 8.01
N ALA A 168 32.83 -19.55 8.03
CA ALA A 168 32.08 -20.70 8.57
C ALA A 168 31.79 -20.54 10.07
N GLU A 169 32.66 -19.85 10.80
CA GLU A 169 32.51 -19.50 12.21
C GLU A 169 32.38 -17.98 12.32
N GLY A 170 31.15 -17.49 12.47
CA GLY A 170 30.87 -16.06 12.61
C GLY A 170 29.38 -15.79 12.77
N PRO A 171 29.00 -14.58 13.16
CA PRO A 171 27.59 -14.20 13.22
C PRO A 171 27.05 -14.12 11.80
N TRP A 172 26.22 -15.08 11.43
CA TRP A 172 25.52 -15.04 10.15
C TRP A 172 24.35 -14.06 10.20
N PRO A 173 24.00 -13.41 9.06
CA PRO A 173 22.87 -12.50 8.98
C PRO A 173 21.56 -13.17 9.42
N ARG A 174 20.80 -12.48 10.24
CA ARG A 174 19.46 -12.93 10.61
C ARG A 174 18.49 -12.64 9.47
N LEU A 175 17.75 -13.68 9.08
CA LEU A 175 16.79 -13.63 7.99
C LEU A 175 15.36 -13.59 8.51
N GLY A 176 14.59 -12.58 8.11
CA GLY A 176 13.15 -12.48 8.33
C GLY A 176 12.39 -12.90 7.05
N LEU A 177 11.57 -13.93 7.14
CA LEU A 177 10.74 -14.38 6.02
C LEU A 177 9.29 -14.00 6.27
N ALA A 178 8.64 -13.33 5.31
CA ALA A 178 7.27 -12.88 5.46
C ALA A 178 6.43 -13.05 4.19
N ALA A 179 5.12 -13.09 4.37
CA ALA A 179 4.13 -13.06 3.29
C ALA A 179 2.84 -12.38 3.78
N PRO A 180 1.96 -11.89 2.89
CA PRO A 180 0.69 -11.28 3.27
C PRO A 180 -0.25 -12.23 4.01
N THR A 181 -0.28 -13.51 3.61
CA THR A 181 -1.21 -14.51 4.12
C THR A 181 -0.50 -15.63 4.89
N GLY A 182 -1.22 -16.26 5.83
CA GLY A 182 -0.69 -17.39 6.58
C GLY A 182 -0.39 -18.61 5.69
N LYS A 183 -1.17 -18.80 4.62
CA LYS A 183 -0.97 -19.91 3.67
C LYS A 183 0.31 -19.71 2.86
N ALA A 184 0.56 -18.48 2.37
CA ALA A 184 1.79 -18.15 1.66
C ALA A 184 3.01 -18.30 2.59
N ALA A 185 2.94 -17.73 3.80
CA ALA A 185 4.00 -17.84 4.79
C ALA A 185 4.35 -19.32 5.15
N SER A 186 3.35 -20.16 5.39
CA SER A 186 3.58 -21.57 5.75
C SER A 186 4.31 -22.37 4.65
N ARG A 187 4.11 -22.01 3.40
CA ARG A 187 4.75 -22.68 2.24
C ARG A 187 6.15 -22.13 1.95
N MET A 188 6.38 -20.85 2.26
CA MET A 188 7.60 -20.12 1.89
C MET A 188 8.86 -20.81 2.47
N THR A 189 8.88 -21.15 3.75
CA THR A 189 10.05 -21.78 4.41
C THR A 189 10.40 -23.12 3.75
N ASP A 190 9.39 -23.97 3.49
CA ASP A 190 9.62 -25.30 2.90
C ASP A 190 10.12 -25.20 1.46
N VAL A 191 9.52 -24.29 0.66
CA VAL A 191 9.94 -24.05 -0.71
C VAL A 191 11.37 -23.50 -0.75
N LEU A 192 11.69 -22.52 0.11
CA LEU A 192 13.02 -21.95 0.17
C LEU A 192 14.07 -23.00 0.58
N ARG A 193 13.76 -23.80 1.61
CA ARG A 193 14.62 -24.92 2.02
C ARG A 193 14.92 -25.87 0.87
N LYS A 194 13.87 -26.30 0.18
CA LYS A 194 14.02 -27.20 -0.99
C LYS A 194 14.90 -26.58 -2.07
N ARG A 195 14.67 -25.30 -2.40
CA ARG A 195 15.46 -24.59 -3.41
C ARG A 195 16.93 -24.42 -3.01
N CYS A 196 17.23 -24.09 -1.73
CA CYS A 196 18.59 -24.03 -1.25
C CYS A 196 19.32 -25.38 -1.42
N ILE A 197 18.66 -26.50 -1.16
CA ILE A 197 19.25 -27.83 -1.37
C ILE A 197 19.48 -28.09 -2.86
N GLU A 198 18.50 -27.76 -3.71
CA GLU A 198 18.59 -27.95 -5.18
C GLU A 198 19.74 -27.14 -5.81
N VAL A 199 20.06 -25.97 -5.28
CA VAL A 199 21.20 -25.14 -5.72
C VAL A 199 22.53 -25.50 -5.03
N GLY A 200 22.56 -26.58 -4.24
CA GLY A 200 23.79 -27.14 -3.67
C GLY A 200 24.26 -26.50 -2.36
N ALA A 201 23.34 -25.88 -1.60
CA ALA A 201 23.68 -25.31 -0.30
C ALA A 201 24.17 -26.35 0.70
N SER A 202 25.18 -26.00 1.50
CA SER A 202 25.60 -26.83 2.63
C SER A 202 24.50 -26.94 3.69
N PRO A 203 24.46 -28.00 4.52
CA PRO A 203 23.46 -28.14 5.58
C PRO A 203 23.44 -26.97 6.56
N ASN A 204 24.58 -26.36 6.85
CA ASN A 204 24.68 -25.20 7.72
C ASN A 204 24.00 -23.97 7.11
N ILE A 205 24.18 -23.72 5.81
CA ILE A 205 23.51 -22.63 5.09
C ILE A 205 22.01 -22.85 5.07
N VAL A 206 21.55 -24.08 4.75
CA VAL A 206 20.13 -24.42 4.80
C VAL A 206 19.53 -24.15 6.19
N ALA A 207 20.23 -24.57 7.23
CA ALA A 207 19.81 -24.35 8.62
C ALA A 207 19.73 -22.85 8.97
N ALA A 208 20.70 -22.05 8.53
CA ALA A 208 20.73 -20.60 8.78
C ALA A 208 19.59 -19.88 8.04
N VAL A 209 19.43 -20.16 6.74
CA VAL A 209 18.39 -19.54 5.89
C VAL A 209 16.98 -19.90 6.36
N THR A 210 16.81 -21.05 6.99
CA THR A 210 15.51 -21.50 7.50
C THR A 210 15.44 -21.60 9.02
N SER A 211 16.28 -20.82 9.72
CA SER A 211 16.36 -20.82 11.19
C SER A 211 15.05 -20.35 11.85
N GLU A 212 14.36 -19.42 11.23
CA GLU A 212 13.05 -18.95 11.67
C GLU A 212 11.99 -19.29 10.59
N PRO A 213 10.80 -19.76 10.99
CA PRO A 213 9.72 -20.00 10.02
C PRO A 213 9.19 -18.68 9.50
N ALA A 214 8.80 -18.65 8.22
CA ALA A 214 8.13 -17.51 7.65
C ALA A 214 6.81 -17.20 8.38
N ARG A 215 6.52 -15.91 8.50
CA ARG A 215 5.35 -15.39 9.22
C ARG A 215 4.53 -14.49 8.31
N THR A 216 3.29 -14.16 8.69
CA THR A 216 2.62 -13.05 8.04
C THR A 216 3.30 -11.75 8.41
N VAL A 217 3.26 -10.73 7.51
CA VAL A 217 3.85 -9.41 7.80
C VAL A 217 3.31 -8.83 9.12
N HIS A 218 2.02 -8.99 9.40
CA HIS A 218 1.43 -8.61 10.69
C HIS A 218 2.10 -9.30 11.89
N LYS A 219 2.39 -10.60 11.77
CA LYS A 219 3.08 -11.35 12.84
C LYS A 219 4.57 -10.99 12.94
N LEU A 220 5.20 -10.68 11.81
CA LEU A 220 6.59 -10.20 11.78
C LEU A 220 6.71 -8.88 12.55
N LEU A 221 5.76 -7.97 12.33
CA LEU A 221 5.67 -6.67 13.01
C LEU A 221 5.07 -6.75 14.42
N GLU A 222 4.70 -7.94 14.90
CA GLU A 222 4.00 -8.18 16.15
C GLU A 222 2.78 -7.28 16.36
N PHE A 223 1.91 -7.26 15.34
CA PHE A 223 0.67 -6.50 15.36
C PHE A 223 -0.28 -6.96 16.47
N ASN A 224 -0.74 -6.01 17.28
CA ASN A 224 -1.77 -6.23 18.29
C ASN A 224 -2.70 -4.99 18.36
N PRO A 225 -3.96 -5.13 17.89
CA PRO A 225 -4.90 -4.00 17.82
C PRO A 225 -5.30 -3.43 19.19
N SER A 226 -5.05 -4.16 20.28
CA SER A 226 -5.37 -3.72 21.64
C SER A 226 -4.28 -2.81 22.23
N ARG A 227 -3.18 -2.58 21.55
CA ARG A 227 -2.12 -1.68 22.01
C ARG A 227 -2.36 -0.25 21.51
N PRO A 228 -1.96 0.78 22.26
CA PRO A 228 -1.99 2.18 21.79
C PRO A 228 -1.19 2.38 20.48
N LYS A 229 -0.03 1.69 20.35
CA LYS A 229 0.71 1.49 19.11
C LYS A 229 0.50 0.03 18.67
N PRO A 230 -0.28 -0.21 17.58
CA PRO A 230 -0.67 -1.56 17.20
C PRO A 230 0.51 -2.45 16.80
N PHE A 231 1.54 -1.89 16.18
CA PHE A 231 2.77 -2.59 15.80
C PHE A 231 3.81 -2.43 16.89
N ARG A 232 4.48 -3.54 17.25
CA ARG A 232 5.59 -3.50 18.19
C ARG A 232 6.86 -2.96 17.56
N TYR A 233 7.11 -3.36 16.30
CA TYR A 233 8.23 -2.88 15.51
C TYR A 233 7.81 -1.69 14.68
N ASP A 234 8.53 -0.60 14.84
CA ASP A 234 8.31 0.68 14.19
C ASP A 234 9.65 1.43 14.06
N GLU A 235 9.62 2.69 13.69
CA GLU A 235 10.79 3.54 13.59
C GLU A 235 11.61 3.64 14.90
N SER A 236 10.96 3.56 16.05
CA SER A 236 11.60 3.64 17.38
C SER A 236 12.09 2.29 17.90
N ASN A 237 11.61 1.18 17.34
CA ASN A 237 11.95 -0.19 17.72
C ASN A 237 12.05 -1.06 16.48
N ARG A 238 13.23 -1.12 15.89
CA ARG A 238 13.50 -1.77 14.60
C ARG A 238 13.41 -3.30 14.65
N LEU A 239 13.08 -3.90 13.51
CA LEU A 239 13.13 -5.35 13.32
C LEU A 239 14.56 -5.87 13.50
N PRO A 240 14.74 -7.02 14.19
CA PRO A 240 16.06 -7.56 14.48
C PRO A 240 16.61 -8.42 13.34
N TYR A 241 16.35 -8.09 12.09
CA TYR A 241 16.75 -8.83 10.89
C TYR A 241 17.70 -7.99 10.04
N ASN A 242 18.73 -8.64 9.49
CA ASN A 242 19.63 -8.03 8.53
C ASN A 242 19.08 -8.11 7.11
N ILE A 243 18.30 -9.15 6.80
CA ILE A 243 17.66 -9.36 5.51
C ILE A 243 16.19 -9.72 5.77
N VAL A 244 15.27 -9.01 5.13
CA VAL A 244 13.84 -9.34 5.15
C VAL A 244 13.38 -9.68 3.74
N ILE A 245 12.78 -10.85 3.57
CA ILE A 245 12.21 -11.29 2.29
C ILE A 245 10.70 -11.37 2.42
N VAL A 246 10.00 -10.70 1.52
CA VAL A 246 8.54 -10.69 1.47
C VAL A 246 8.07 -11.29 0.17
N ASP A 247 7.43 -12.45 0.25
CA ASP A 247 6.79 -13.09 -0.90
C ASP A 247 5.34 -12.57 -1.07
N GLU A 248 4.84 -12.60 -2.31
CA GLU A 248 3.53 -12.04 -2.67
C GLU A 248 3.36 -10.56 -2.23
N ALA A 249 4.43 -9.77 -2.30
CA ALA A 249 4.46 -8.38 -1.83
C ALA A 249 3.43 -7.48 -2.53
N SER A 250 3.01 -7.82 -3.76
CA SER A 250 1.96 -7.14 -4.50
C SER A 250 0.58 -7.15 -3.78
N MET A 251 0.36 -8.12 -2.88
CA MET A 251 -0.87 -8.21 -2.08
C MET A 251 -0.81 -7.41 -0.76
N LEU A 252 0.31 -6.75 -0.45
CA LEU A 252 0.38 -5.92 0.75
C LEU A 252 -0.39 -4.61 0.54
N SER A 253 -1.21 -4.25 1.54
CA SER A 253 -1.75 -2.89 1.56
C SER A 253 -0.62 -1.87 1.72
N ARG A 254 -0.82 -0.67 1.14
CA ARG A 254 0.13 0.44 1.25
C ARG A 254 0.51 0.74 2.71
N SER A 255 -0.48 0.83 3.59
CA SER A 255 -0.26 1.06 5.02
C SER A 255 0.62 -0.03 5.66
N LEU A 256 0.41 -1.30 5.30
CA LEU A 256 1.24 -2.39 5.84
C LEU A 256 2.66 -2.36 5.27
N MET A 257 2.83 -1.99 4.00
CA MET A 257 4.14 -1.77 3.37
C MET A 257 4.89 -0.63 4.07
N TYR A 258 4.22 0.49 4.31
CA TYR A 258 4.79 1.61 5.06
C TYR A 258 5.29 1.17 6.45
N HIS A 259 4.45 0.49 7.24
CA HIS A 259 4.86 0.00 8.57
C HIS A 259 6.01 -1.00 8.50
N LEU A 260 6.07 -1.84 7.48
CA LEU A 260 7.18 -2.76 7.29
C LEU A 260 8.47 -2.02 6.98
N LEU A 261 8.45 -1.11 6.01
CA LEU A 261 9.63 -0.37 5.60
C LEU A 261 10.18 0.52 6.72
N THR A 262 9.29 1.20 7.46
CA THR A 262 9.68 2.04 8.60
C THR A 262 10.17 1.24 9.80
N ALA A 263 9.86 -0.04 9.91
CA ALA A 263 10.35 -0.93 10.96
C ALA A 263 11.70 -1.58 10.65
N LEU A 264 12.21 -1.49 9.41
CA LEU A 264 13.52 -2.06 9.05
C LEU A 264 14.67 -1.30 9.75
N ALA A 265 15.73 -1.99 10.10
CA ALA A 265 16.97 -1.34 10.51
C ALA A 265 17.59 -0.57 9.31
N GLU A 266 18.38 0.46 9.59
CA GLU A 266 18.93 1.32 8.53
C GLU A 266 19.85 0.58 7.55
N ASP A 267 20.53 -0.45 8.02
CA ASP A 267 21.43 -1.32 7.26
C ASP A 267 20.76 -2.62 6.80
N ALA A 268 19.47 -2.80 7.08
CA ALA A 268 18.75 -4.01 6.68
C ALA A 268 18.43 -3.99 5.17
N GLU A 269 18.59 -5.15 4.55
CA GLU A 269 18.16 -5.40 3.18
C GLU A 269 16.71 -5.90 3.15
N ILE A 270 15.94 -5.45 2.16
CA ILE A 270 14.62 -6.00 1.88
C ILE A 270 14.52 -6.50 0.45
N VAL A 271 13.99 -7.72 0.30
CA VAL A 271 13.67 -8.33 -1.00
C VAL A 271 12.15 -8.45 -1.12
N LEU A 272 11.58 -7.70 -2.02
CA LEU A 272 10.14 -7.73 -2.33
C LEU A 272 9.91 -8.61 -3.56
N VAL A 273 9.14 -9.66 -3.39
CA VAL A 273 8.80 -10.60 -4.46
C VAL A 273 7.33 -10.45 -4.79
N GLY A 274 7.02 -10.12 -6.02
CA GLY A 274 5.65 -9.86 -6.44
C GLY A 274 5.35 -10.32 -7.85
N ASP A 275 4.08 -10.25 -8.18
CA ASP A 275 3.55 -10.50 -9.49
C ASP A 275 2.72 -9.27 -9.90
N PRO A 276 3.19 -8.48 -10.88
CA PRO A 276 2.50 -7.27 -11.29
C PRO A 276 1.10 -7.55 -11.87
N ASP A 277 0.89 -8.75 -12.43
CA ASP A 277 -0.37 -9.12 -13.05
C ASP A 277 -1.41 -9.63 -12.04
N GLN A 278 -1.02 -9.79 -10.75
CA GLN A 278 -1.94 -10.15 -9.65
C GLN A 278 -2.51 -8.93 -8.90
N LEU A 279 -2.15 -7.72 -9.31
CA LEU A 279 -2.79 -6.50 -8.86
C LEU A 279 -4.06 -6.30 -9.71
N ALA A 280 -5.17 -6.71 -9.17
CA ALA A 280 -6.48 -6.40 -9.72
C ALA A 280 -7.09 -5.23 -8.96
#